data_c55fe339d0e81eba63aa5f9da2529412
#
_entry.id   c55fe339d0e81eba63aa5f9da2529412
#
_cell.length_a   1.000
_cell.length_b   1.000
_cell.length_c   1.000
_cell.angle_alpha   90.00
_cell.angle_beta   90.00
_cell.angle_gamma   90.00
#
_symmetry.space_group_name_H-M   'P 1'
#
loop_
_entity.id
_entity.type
_entity.pdbx_description
1 polymer ?
#
loop_
_entity_poly.entity_id
_entity_poly.type
_entity_poly.pdbx_seq_one_letter_code
_entity_poly.pdbx_strand_id
1 'polypeptide(L)'
;MTPSYPPLALRIRTPRLVLAGATDDLLERLIPVVRAGVVGPGPLPFDDPMSLYEDGPEREWRWLRGIWAGRAHVDRSWWRLYFVVLVDDEPAGMQDIIGVQFADFGTVMTFSWLGPEYRGHGIGTEMRAAALHLAFDGLAAREAASEAFADNRASNRVSQALGYEPNGTSWATRRGEAAPLTHWKLTRDRWEKTRRTDIELTGVQDCLPVLGL
;
A
#
# COMPACT_ATOMS: atom_id res chain seq x y z
N MET A 1 10.07 6.92 -21.07
CA MET A 1 11.14 5.88 -21.03
C MET A 1 10.73 4.84 -20.00
N THR A 2 10.75 3.55 -20.34
CA THR A 2 10.45 2.48 -19.36
C THR A 2 11.61 2.39 -18.37
N PRO A 3 11.37 2.39 -17.04
CA PRO A 3 12.43 2.26 -16.06
C PRO A 3 13.21 0.95 -16.23
N SER A 4 14.53 1.00 -16.07
CA SER A 4 15.39 -0.19 -16.14
C SER A 4 15.23 -1.13 -14.94
N TYR A 5 14.69 -0.63 -13.83
CA TYR A 5 14.39 -1.42 -12.63
C TYR A 5 12.92 -1.86 -12.66
N PRO A 6 12.63 -3.16 -12.88
CA PRO A 6 11.28 -3.65 -13.16
C PRO A 6 10.19 -3.25 -12.15
N PRO A 7 10.43 -3.22 -10.82
CA PRO A 7 9.42 -2.76 -9.88
C PRO A 7 8.90 -1.35 -10.14
N LEU A 8 9.71 -0.46 -10.72
CA LEU A 8 9.27 0.90 -11.10
C LEU A 8 8.43 0.93 -12.38
N ALA A 9 8.48 -0.14 -13.19
CA ALA A 9 7.68 -0.28 -14.40
C ALA A 9 6.29 -0.87 -14.15
N LEU A 10 6.04 -1.44 -12.95
CA LEU A 10 4.74 -1.99 -12.59
C LEU A 10 3.64 -0.94 -12.70
N ARG A 11 2.50 -1.35 -13.29
CA ARG A 11 1.28 -0.56 -13.36
C ARG A 11 0.07 -1.44 -13.06
N ILE A 12 -0.85 -0.91 -12.27
CA ILE A 12 -2.16 -1.50 -12.01
C ILE A 12 -3.20 -0.45 -12.38
N ARG A 13 -4.04 -0.74 -13.35
CA ARG A 13 -5.07 0.17 -13.84
C ARG A 13 -6.44 -0.32 -13.42
N THR A 14 -7.25 0.57 -12.90
CA THR A 14 -8.69 0.39 -12.65
C THR A 14 -9.46 1.45 -13.44
N PRO A 15 -10.80 1.44 -13.47
CA PRO A 15 -11.56 2.48 -14.15
C PRO A 15 -11.27 3.92 -13.71
N ARG A 16 -10.89 4.14 -12.46
CA ARG A 16 -10.67 5.49 -11.90
C ARG A 16 -9.23 5.77 -11.46
N LEU A 17 -8.39 4.73 -11.31
CA LEU A 17 -7.06 4.86 -10.70
C LEU A 17 -5.99 4.23 -11.57
N VAL A 18 -4.80 4.76 -11.44
CA VAL A 18 -3.57 4.06 -11.83
C VAL A 18 -2.65 3.98 -10.61
N LEU A 19 -2.30 2.77 -10.20
CA LEU A 19 -1.22 2.55 -9.25
C LEU A 19 0.06 2.36 -10.06
N ALA A 20 0.96 3.32 -10.00
CA ALA A 20 2.20 3.35 -10.76
C ALA A 20 3.39 3.10 -9.85
N GLY A 21 4.32 2.22 -10.23
CA GLY A 21 5.57 2.03 -9.49
C GLY A 21 6.21 3.38 -9.17
N ALA A 22 6.57 3.58 -7.91
CA ALA A 22 6.97 4.87 -7.35
C ALA A 22 8.35 5.31 -7.88
N THR A 23 8.39 5.88 -9.09
CA THR A 23 9.59 6.53 -9.64
C THR A 23 9.88 7.84 -8.92
N ASP A 24 11.11 8.35 -9.01
CA ASP A 24 11.48 9.61 -8.34
C ASP A 24 10.66 10.80 -8.88
N ASP A 25 10.35 10.84 -10.18
CA ASP A 25 9.47 11.86 -10.76
C ASP A 25 8.06 11.83 -10.16
N LEU A 26 7.50 10.63 -9.93
CA LEU A 26 6.19 10.50 -9.29
C LEU A 26 6.23 10.85 -7.80
N LEU A 27 7.34 10.54 -7.12
CA LEU A 27 7.53 10.94 -5.72
C LEU A 27 7.61 12.46 -5.60
N GLU A 28 8.35 13.14 -6.48
CA GLU A 28 8.39 14.62 -6.51
C GLU A 28 7.00 15.24 -6.77
N ARG A 29 6.22 14.67 -7.70
CA ARG A 29 4.84 15.11 -7.94
C ARG A 29 3.92 14.89 -6.73
N LEU A 30 4.22 13.90 -5.86
CA LEU A 30 3.45 13.61 -4.66
C LEU A 30 3.82 14.52 -3.47
N ILE A 31 4.93 15.25 -3.52
CA ILE A 31 5.40 16.14 -2.43
C ILE A 31 4.33 17.10 -1.92
N PRO A 32 3.51 17.78 -2.76
CA PRO A 32 2.45 18.66 -2.26
C PRO A 32 1.45 17.94 -1.34
N VAL A 33 1.09 16.69 -1.66
CA VAL A 33 0.18 15.88 -0.84
C VAL A 33 0.86 15.44 0.46
N VAL A 34 2.16 15.11 0.42
CA VAL A 34 2.97 14.81 1.60
C VAL A 34 3.03 16.02 2.54
N ARG A 35 3.22 17.23 1.99
CA ARG A 35 3.23 18.49 2.75
C ARG A 35 1.89 18.78 3.42
N ALA A 36 0.79 18.51 2.75
CA ALA A 36 -0.53 18.63 3.34
C ALA A 36 -0.74 17.67 4.52
N GLY A 37 0.05 16.58 4.56
CA GLY A 37 0.04 15.59 5.62
C GLY A 37 -1.19 14.68 5.60
N VAL A 38 -1.26 13.80 6.59
CA VAL A 38 -2.33 12.81 6.70
C VAL A 38 -3.22 13.04 7.93
N VAL A 39 -2.91 14.06 8.73
CA VAL A 39 -3.59 14.35 9.98
C VAL A 39 -4.98 14.96 9.69
N GLY A 40 -5.98 14.49 10.42
CA GLY A 40 -7.35 14.99 10.40
C GLY A 40 -7.90 15.08 11.82
N PRO A 41 -9.15 15.48 12.00
CA PRO A 41 -9.79 15.58 13.31
C PRO A 41 -10.11 14.20 13.88
N GLY A 42 -9.14 13.46 14.32
CA GLY A 42 -9.31 12.12 14.87
C GLY A 42 -8.00 11.50 15.30
N PRO A 43 -8.03 10.27 15.84
CA PRO A 43 -6.82 9.55 16.18
C PRO A 43 -5.91 9.40 14.97
N LEU A 44 -4.60 9.44 15.18
CA LEU A 44 -3.61 9.24 14.12
C LEU A 44 -3.81 7.86 13.48
N PRO A 45 -3.85 7.75 12.15
CA PRO A 45 -4.25 6.52 11.45
C PRO A 45 -3.21 5.39 11.53
N PHE A 46 -1.94 5.69 11.84
CA PHE A 46 -0.84 4.74 11.99
C PHE A 46 0.24 5.33 12.90
N ASP A 47 1.14 4.51 13.43
CA ASP A 47 2.42 5.01 13.95
C ASP A 47 3.28 5.46 12.76
N ASP A 48 4.24 6.33 12.98
CA ASP A 48 4.91 7.01 11.88
C ASP A 48 6.14 6.27 11.32
N PRO A 49 5.98 5.24 10.48
CA PRO A 49 7.13 4.70 9.76
C PRO A 49 7.52 5.56 8.54
N MET A 50 6.61 6.43 8.06
CA MET A 50 6.79 7.23 6.84
C MET A 50 7.02 8.72 7.11
N SER A 51 7.13 9.09 8.39
CA SER A 51 7.39 10.46 8.84
C SER A 51 6.37 11.51 8.36
N LEU A 52 5.12 11.10 8.13
CA LEU A 52 4.06 12.00 7.67
C LEU A 52 3.51 12.93 8.76
N TYR A 53 4.00 12.80 10.00
CA TYR A 53 3.64 13.62 11.14
C TYR A 53 4.69 14.68 11.50
N GLU A 54 5.86 14.63 10.89
CA GLU A 54 6.89 15.66 11.09
C GLU A 54 6.47 16.98 10.44
N ASP A 55 7.07 18.08 10.88
CA ASP A 55 6.82 19.40 10.33
C ASP A 55 7.90 19.84 9.34
N GLY A 56 7.54 20.77 8.45
CA GLY A 56 8.45 21.39 7.51
C GLY A 56 9.14 20.40 6.55
N PRO A 57 10.34 20.72 6.05
CA PRO A 57 11.03 19.92 5.05
C PRO A 57 11.49 18.55 5.57
N GLU A 58 11.60 18.38 6.89
CA GLU A 58 12.00 17.11 7.48
C GLU A 58 11.00 16.00 7.17
N ARG A 59 9.71 16.28 7.12
CA ARG A 59 8.66 15.35 6.68
C ARG A 59 8.99 14.76 5.32
N GLU A 60 9.29 15.59 4.35
CA GLU A 60 9.59 15.18 2.97
C GLU A 60 10.87 14.35 2.89
N TRP A 61 11.94 14.81 3.53
CA TRP A 61 13.23 14.12 3.49
C TRP A 61 13.21 12.77 4.17
N ARG A 62 12.52 12.64 5.31
CA ARG A 62 12.39 11.38 6.02
C ARG A 62 11.50 10.40 5.22
N TRP A 63 10.42 10.91 4.64
CA TRP A 63 9.53 10.13 3.79
C TRP A 63 10.27 9.60 2.55
N LEU A 64 10.97 10.45 1.79
CA LEU A 64 11.76 10.05 0.62
C LEU A 64 12.83 9.02 1.00
N ARG A 65 13.61 9.29 2.07
CA ARG A 65 14.64 8.35 2.53
C ARG A 65 14.06 6.99 2.90
N GLY A 66 12.89 6.94 3.51
CA GLY A 66 12.20 5.70 3.84
C GLY A 66 11.84 4.87 2.60
N ILE A 67 11.35 5.53 1.53
CA ILE A 67 11.04 4.87 0.27
C ILE A 67 12.32 4.39 -0.43
N TRP A 68 13.34 5.24 -0.53
CA TRP A 68 14.60 4.86 -1.16
C TRP A 68 15.29 3.69 -0.43
N ALA A 69 15.31 3.70 0.90
CA ALA A 69 15.83 2.58 1.69
C ALA A 69 15.05 1.28 1.42
N GLY A 70 13.72 1.34 1.40
CA GLY A 70 12.90 0.17 1.09
C GLY A 70 13.06 -0.31 -0.36
N ARG A 71 13.24 0.59 -1.34
CA ARG A 71 13.53 0.22 -2.73
C ARG A 71 14.91 -0.42 -2.89
N ALA A 72 15.88 -0.01 -2.08
CA ALA A 72 17.23 -0.58 -2.07
C ALA A 72 17.29 -1.96 -1.41
N HIS A 73 16.34 -2.26 -0.54
CA HIS A 73 16.26 -3.52 0.19
C HIS A 73 15.18 -4.41 -0.43
N VAL A 74 15.49 -5.02 -1.58
CA VAL A 74 14.60 -5.96 -2.27
C VAL A 74 15.38 -7.23 -2.58
N ASP A 75 14.96 -8.33 -1.94
CA ASP A 75 15.50 -9.67 -2.18
C ASP A 75 14.42 -10.73 -1.95
N ARG A 76 14.77 -12.01 -2.13
CA ARG A 76 13.85 -13.15 -1.94
C ARG A 76 13.22 -13.21 -0.54
N SER A 77 13.92 -12.74 0.49
CA SER A 77 13.48 -12.82 1.88
C SER A 77 12.58 -11.67 2.27
N TRP A 78 12.77 -10.52 1.64
CA TRP A 78 12.00 -9.33 1.93
C TRP A 78 11.92 -8.40 0.71
N TRP A 79 10.75 -7.89 0.43
CA TRP A 79 10.53 -6.85 -0.58
C TRP A 79 9.32 -5.98 -0.23
N ARG A 80 9.36 -4.74 -0.69
CA ARG A 80 8.24 -3.81 -0.62
C ARG A 80 8.09 -3.10 -1.95
N LEU A 81 6.96 -3.29 -2.58
CA LEU A 81 6.57 -2.62 -3.81
C LEU A 81 5.79 -1.36 -3.44
N TYR A 82 6.32 -0.22 -3.85
CA TYR A 82 5.72 1.09 -3.61
C TYR A 82 5.01 1.57 -4.86
N PHE A 83 3.76 1.99 -4.71
CA PHE A 83 2.98 2.58 -5.79
C PHE A 83 2.51 3.97 -5.40
N VAL A 84 2.66 4.95 -6.31
CA VAL A 84 1.93 6.20 -6.27
C VAL A 84 0.54 5.94 -6.85
N VAL A 85 -0.48 6.34 -6.13
CA VAL A 85 -1.89 6.27 -6.57
C VAL A 85 -2.21 7.53 -7.33
N LEU A 86 -2.61 7.38 -8.60
CA LEU A 86 -3.01 8.48 -9.47
C LEU A 86 -4.53 8.46 -9.67
N VAL A 87 -5.16 9.61 -9.50
CA VAL A 87 -6.57 9.90 -9.81
C VAL A 87 -6.57 10.98 -10.89
N ASP A 88 -7.14 10.71 -12.05
CA ASP A 88 -7.10 11.64 -13.20
C ASP A 88 -5.67 12.15 -13.50
N ASP A 89 -4.69 11.24 -13.44
CA ASP A 89 -3.24 11.47 -13.58
C ASP A 89 -2.59 12.31 -12.47
N GLU A 90 -3.33 12.73 -11.43
CA GLU A 90 -2.79 13.48 -10.30
C GLU A 90 -2.48 12.57 -9.10
N PRO A 91 -1.29 12.72 -8.46
CA PRO A 91 -0.91 11.93 -7.30
C PRO A 91 -1.83 12.19 -6.11
N ALA A 92 -2.45 11.13 -5.59
CA ALA A 92 -3.42 11.16 -4.51
C ALA A 92 -2.93 10.56 -3.18
N GLY A 93 -1.88 9.75 -3.23
CA GLY A 93 -1.35 9.03 -2.08
C GLY A 93 -0.52 7.83 -2.49
N MET A 94 -0.36 6.87 -1.59
CA MET A 94 0.41 5.66 -1.84
C MET A 94 -0.32 4.39 -1.42
N GLN A 95 -0.01 3.32 -2.12
CA GLN A 95 -0.37 1.94 -1.80
C GLN A 95 0.87 1.07 -1.93
N ASP A 96 1.16 0.29 -0.90
CA ASP A 96 2.31 -0.61 -0.90
C ASP A 96 1.86 -2.06 -0.75
N ILE A 97 2.69 -2.97 -1.26
CA ILE A 97 2.59 -4.42 -1.03
C ILE A 97 3.94 -4.90 -0.48
N ILE A 98 3.89 -5.65 0.61
CA ILE A 98 5.07 -6.12 1.33
C ILE A 98 5.04 -7.65 1.33
N GLY A 99 6.15 -8.27 0.94
CA GLY A 99 6.38 -9.71 1.06
C GLY A 99 7.52 -9.98 2.02
N VAL A 100 7.27 -10.85 3.00
CA VAL A 100 8.29 -11.36 3.93
C VAL A 100 8.32 -12.87 3.74
N GLN A 101 9.47 -13.42 3.31
CA GLN A 101 9.60 -14.84 2.96
C GLN A 101 8.47 -15.29 2.00
N PHE A 102 8.12 -14.41 1.05
CA PHE A 102 6.92 -14.61 0.22
C PHE A 102 6.97 -15.90 -0.59
N ALA A 103 8.14 -16.26 -1.13
CA ALA A 103 8.32 -17.50 -1.89
C ALA A 103 7.94 -18.75 -1.07
N ASP A 104 8.07 -18.70 0.25
CA ASP A 104 7.80 -19.80 1.14
C ASP A 104 6.37 -19.74 1.71
N PHE A 105 5.93 -18.55 2.15
CA PHE A 105 4.65 -18.38 2.84
C PHE A 105 3.50 -18.03 1.90
N GLY A 106 3.77 -17.34 0.79
CA GLY A 106 2.75 -16.85 -0.13
C GLY A 106 1.85 -15.77 0.47
N THR A 107 2.29 -15.09 1.53
CA THR A 107 1.51 -14.05 2.23
C THR A 107 2.07 -12.68 1.93
N VAL A 108 1.20 -11.73 1.62
CA VAL A 108 1.53 -10.31 1.49
C VAL A 108 0.86 -9.49 2.59
N MET A 109 1.46 -8.36 2.93
CA MET A 109 0.85 -7.31 3.74
C MET A 109 0.65 -6.06 2.90
N THR A 110 -0.37 -5.26 3.20
CA THR A 110 -0.63 -4.00 2.51
C THR A 110 -0.55 -2.82 3.47
N PHE A 111 0.06 -1.74 3.01
CA PHE A 111 0.06 -0.43 3.68
C PHE A 111 -0.40 0.64 2.71
N SER A 112 -1.13 1.66 3.19
CA SER A 112 -1.62 2.73 2.31
C SER A 112 -1.99 4.00 3.06
N TRP A 113 -1.91 5.13 2.33
CA TRP A 113 -2.43 6.41 2.80
C TRP A 113 -2.91 7.25 1.60
N LEU A 114 -3.82 8.18 1.86
CA LEU A 114 -4.35 9.15 0.89
C LEU A 114 -4.31 10.56 1.46
N GLY A 115 -4.08 11.52 0.60
CA GLY A 115 -4.30 12.93 0.89
C GLY A 115 -5.72 13.18 1.37
N PRO A 116 -5.93 14.18 2.25
CA PRO A 116 -7.25 14.45 2.85
C PRO A 116 -8.36 14.65 1.82
N GLU A 117 -8.08 15.34 0.72
CA GLU A 117 -9.03 15.65 -0.36
C GLU A 117 -9.51 14.42 -1.14
N TYR A 118 -8.76 13.33 -1.12
CA TYR A 118 -9.10 12.08 -1.83
C TYR A 118 -9.88 11.09 -0.96
N ARG A 119 -10.11 11.40 0.32
CA ARG A 119 -10.80 10.50 1.26
C ARG A 119 -12.31 10.60 1.12
N GLY A 120 -13.02 9.52 1.50
CA GLY A 120 -14.48 9.49 1.48
C GLY A 120 -15.11 9.20 0.11
N HIS A 121 -14.32 9.10 -0.97
CA HIS A 121 -14.77 8.90 -2.34
C HIS A 121 -14.63 7.44 -2.86
N GLY A 122 -14.37 6.49 -1.96
CA GLY A 122 -14.17 5.07 -2.32
C GLY A 122 -12.78 4.73 -2.89
N ILE A 123 -11.90 5.73 -3.06
CA ILE A 123 -10.54 5.56 -3.60
C ILE A 123 -9.73 4.56 -2.77
N GLY A 124 -9.80 4.64 -1.44
CA GLY A 124 -9.10 3.72 -0.55
C GLY A 124 -9.49 2.25 -0.73
N THR A 125 -10.75 1.97 -1.02
CA THR A 125 -11.22 0.61 -1.31
C THR A 125 -10.74 0.14 -2.68
N GLU A 126 -10.81 1.01 -3.69
CA GLU A 126 -10.43 0.68 -5.05
C GLU A 126 -8.92 0.46 -5.20
N MET A 127 -8.08 1.32 -4.60
CA MET A 127 -6.63 1.14 -4.63
C MET A 127 -6.18 -0.14 -3.91
N ARG A 128 -6.82 -0.49 -2.79
CA ARG A 128 -6.53 -1.76 -2.10
C ARG A 128 -7.01 -2.96 -2.93
N ALA A 129 -8.16 -2.89 -3.60
CA ALA A 129 -8.61 -3.92 -4.53
C ALA A 129 -7.61 -4.12 -5.67
N ALA A 130 -7.05 -3.03 -6.22
CA ALA A 130 -6.00 -3.06 -7.23
C ALA A 130 -4.73 -3.78 -6.73
N ALA A 131 -4.26 -3.42 -5.52
CA ALA A 131 -3.11 -4.08 -4.89
C ALA A 131 -3.34 -5.57 -4.64
N LEU A 132 -4.54 -5.95 -4.20
CA LEU A 132 -4.93 -7.36 -4.02
C LEU A 132 -4.96 -8.13 -5.36
N HIS A 133 -5.38 -7.47 -6.43
CA HIS A 133 -5.35 -8.08 -7.75
C HIS A 133 -3.91 -8.40 -8.20
N LEU A 134 -2.95 -7.48 -7.99
CA LEU A 134 -1.54 -7.78 -8.20
C LEU A 134 -1.07 -8.93 -7.29
N ALA A 135 -1.42 -8.90 -6.01
CA ALA A 135 -1.00 -9.94 -5.07
C ALA A 135 -1.49 -11.34 -5.48
N PHE A 136 -2.78 -11.48 -5.76
CA PHE A 136 -3.37 -12.79 -6.02
C PHE A 136 -3.20 -13.25 -7.49
N ASP A 137 -3.46 -12.40 -8.46
CA ASP A 137 -3.33 -12.78 -9.89
C ASP A 137 -1.89 -12.62 -10.39
N GLY A 138 -1.23 -11.53 -10.04
CA GLY A 138 0.11 -11.24 -10.56
C GLY A 138 1.22 -12.03 -9.87
N LEU A 139 1.19 -12.12 -8.54
CA LEU A 139 2.24 -12.75 -7.72
C LEU A 139 1.85 -14.13 -7.17
N ALA A 140 0.65 -14.61 -7.45
CA ALA A 140 0.14 -15.89 -6.97
C ALA A 140 0.10 -16.04 -5.44
N ALA A 141 -0.17 -14.94 -4.70
CA ALA A 141 -0.32 -14.98 -3.26
C ALA A 141 -1.38 -16.01 -2.82
N ARG A 142 -1.16 -16.64 -1.68
CA ARG A 142 -2.14 -17.53 -1.01
C ARG A 142 -3.07 -16.72 -0.10
N GLU A 143 -2.50 -15.68 0.52
CA GLU A 143 -3.17 -14.90 1.55
C GLU A 143 -2.68 -13.44 1.53
N ALA A 144 -3.56 -12.51 1.88
CA ALA A 144 -3.21 -11.13 2.14
C ALA A 144 -3.57 -10.75 3.57
N ALA A 145 -2.62 -10.13 4.29
CA ALA A 145 -2.82 -9.57 5.61
C ALA A 145 -2.97 -8.05 5.56
N SER A 146 -3.64 -7.51 6.54
CA SER A 146 -3.71 -6.07 6.79
C SER A 146 -3.89 -5.84 8.29
N GLU A 147 -3.47 -4.68 8.76
CA GLU A 147 -3.70 -4.28 10.14
C GLU A 147 -4.05 -2.79 10.22
N ALA A 148 -4.76 -2.43 11.26
CA ALA A 148 -5.08 -1.04 11.55
C ALA A 148 -5.36 -0.88 13.04
N PHE A 149 -5.10 0.30 13.59
CA PHE A 149 -5.58 0.63 14.93
C PHE A 149 -7.09 0.43 15.01
N ALA A 150 -7.57 -0.09 16.14
CA ALA A 150 -8.98 -0.44 16.32
C ALA A 150 -9.92 0.75 16.09
N ASP A 151 -9.48 1.96 16.39
CA ASP A 151 -10.20 3.21 16.18
C ASP A 151 -10.04 3.81 14.76
N ASN A 152 -9.17 3.26 13.92
CA ASN A 152 -9.05 3.66 12.52
C ASN A 152 -10.21 3.07 11.69
N ARG A 153 -11.40 3.69 11.86
CA ARG A 153 -12.63 3.23 11.22
C ARG A 153 -12.53 3.15 9.70
N ALA A 154 -11.77 4.08 9.08
CA ALA A 154 -11.65 4.13 7.62
C ALA A 154 -10.92 2.89 7.09
N SER A 155 -9.74 2.57 7.63
CA SER A 155 -8.96 1.38 7.21
C SER A 155 -9.69 0.08 7.52
N ASN A 156 -10.29 -0.04 8.72
CA ASN A 156 -11.05 -1.23 9.11
C ASN A 156 -12.26 -1.47 8.19
N ARG A 157 -13.00 -0.42 7.79
CA ARG A 157 -14.09 -0.53 6.81
C ARG A 157 -13.63 -0.95 5.42
N VAL A 158 -12.46 -0.49 4.97
CA VAL A 158 -11.88 -0.94 3.70
C VAL A 158 -11.59 -2.44 3.73
N SER A 159 -10.98 -2.94 4.81
CA SER A 159 -10.73 -4.36 4.98
C SER A 159 -12.03 -5.18 4.96
N GLN A 160 -13.05 -4.75 5.71
CA GLN A 160 -14.36 -5.40 5.73
C GLN A 160 -15.02 -5.41 4.34
N ALA A 161 -15.02 -4.27 3.63
CA ALA A 161 -15.64 -4.14 2.30
C ALA A 161 -14.98 -5.03 1.24
N LEU A 162 -13.68 -5.34 1.40
CA LEU A 162 -12.92 -6.23 0.52
C LEU A 162 -12.96 -7.71 0.93
N GLY A 163 -13.78 -8.06 1.93
CA GLY A 163 -13.99 -9.44 2.33
C GLY A 163 -12.94 -10.03 3.26
N TYR A 164 -12.08 -9.20 3.85
CA TYR A 164 -11.19 -9.67 4.90
C TYR A 164 -11.96 -10.15 6.14
N GLU A 165 -11.42 -11.15 6.81
CA GLU A 165 -11.91 -11.64 8.10
C GLU A 165 -11.03 -11.12 9.23
N PRO A 166 -11.61 -10.90 10.44
CA PRO A 166 -10.80 -10.64 11.63
C PRO A 166 -9.80 -11.78 11.89
N ASN A 167 -8.56 -11.43 12.21
CA ASN A 167 -7.47 -12.38 12.47
C ASN A 167 -6.75 -12.08 13.81
N GLY A 168 -7.51 -11.67 14.79
CA GLY A 168 -6.99 -11.36 16.12
C GLY A 168 -6.70 -9.89 16.37
N THR A 169 -6.13 -9.62 17.51
CA THR A 169 -5.73 -8.29 17.98
C THR A 169 -4.36 -8.32 18.62
N SER A 170 -3.67 -7.21 18.61
CA SER A 170 -2.41 -7.01 19.34
C SER A 170 -2.32 -5.57 19.85
N TRP A 171 -1.21 -5.24 20.48
CA TRP A 171 -0.91 -3.89 20.91
C TRP A 171 0.28 -3.35 20.09
N ALA A 172 0.22 -2.10 19.74
CA ALA A 172 1.34 -1.37 19.14
C ALA A 172 1.48 0.01 19.77
N THR A 173 2.58 0.67 19.54
CA THR A 173 2.76 2.07 19.91
C THR A 173 2.17 2.97 18.83
N ARG A 174 1.60 4.09 19.28
CA ARG A 174 1.18 5.19 18.42
C ARG A 174 1.68 6.49 19.06
N ARG A 175 2.76 7.03 18.53
CA ARG A 175 3.48 8.19 19.10
C ARG A 175 3.89 7.98 20.57
N GLY A 176 4.36 6.77 20.90
CA GLY A 176 4.81 6.40 22.24
C GLY A 176 3.71 5.92 23.20
N GLU A 177 2.44 5.98 22.80
CA GLU A 177 1.32 5.47 23.59
C GLU A 177 0.83 4.11 23.06
N ALA A 178 0.47 3.21 23.97
CA ALA A 178 -0.07 1.91 23.62
C ALA A 178 -1.48 2.06 23.01
N ALA A 179 -1.69 1.44 21.87
CA ALA A 179 -3.00 1.42 21.21
C ALA A 179 -3.30 0.02 20.62
N PRO A 180 -4.56 -0.42 20.66
CA PRO A 180 -4.92 -1.75 20.14
C PRO A 180 -4.95 -1.75 18.61
N LEU A 181 -4.38 -2.81 18.01
CA LEU A 181 -4.46 -3.15 16.60
C LEU A 181 -5.49 -4.24 16.34
N THR A 182 -6.23 -4.13 15.25
CA THR A 182 -7.03 -5.20 14.65
C THR A 182 -6.27 -5.78 13.48
N HIS A 183 -6.11 -7.08 13.45
CA HIS A 183 -5.53 -7.82 12.34
C HIS A 183 -6.62 -8.37 11.44
N TRP A 184 -6.35 -8.36 10.14
CA TRP A 184 -7.24 -8.80 9.09
C TRP A 184 -6.54 -9.80 8.17
N LYS A 185 -7.28 -10.80 7.69
CA LYS A 185 -6.81 -11.83 6.77
C LYS A 185 -7.78 -12.01 5.62
N LEU A 186 -7.25 -12.14 4.40
CA LEU A 186 -8.00 -12.46 3.18
C LEU A 186 -7.32 -13.63 2.49
N THR A 187 -7.99 -14.78 2.43
CA THR A 187 -7.51 -15.93 1.67
C THR A 187 -7.84 -15.78 0.18
N ARG A 188 -7.11 -16.50 -0.70
CA ARG A 188 -7.38 -16.55 -2.13
C ARG A 188 -8.83 -16.92 -2.43
N ASP A 189 -9.35 -18.00 -1.82
CA ASP A 189 -10.71 -18.47 -2.04
C ASP A 189 -11.79 -17.43 -1.72
N ARG A 190 -11.54 -16.59 -0.73
CA ARG A 190 -12.46 -15.49 -0.41
C ARG A 190 -12.34 -14.35 -1.40
N TRP A 191 -11.11 -13.98 -1.76
CA TRP A 191 -10.86 -12.94 -2.75
C TRP A 191 -11.48 -13.29 -4.10
N GLU A 192 -11.39 -14.54 -4.55
CA GLU A 192 -11.97 -15.01 -5.81
C GLU A 192 -13.49 -14.78 -5.89
N LYS A 193 -14.20 -14.82 -4.76
CA LYS A 193 -15.66 -14.55 -4.71
C LYS A 193 -16.00 -13.09 -4.97
N THR A 194 -15.07 -12.19 -4.73
CA THR A 194 -15.24 -10.73 -4.87
C THR A 194 -14.27 -10.12 -5.88
N ARG A 195 -13.55 -10.97 -6.61
CA ARG A 195 -12.55 -10.57 -7.60
C ARG A 195 -13.16 -9.64 -8.64
N ARG A 196 -12.50 -8.52 -8.87
CA ARG A 196 -12.83 -7.58 -9.95
C ARG A 196 -12.24 -8.08 -11.26
N THR A 197 -12.94 -7.86 -12.37
CA THR A 197 -12.50 -8.22 -13.73
C THR A 197 -12.07 -7.00 -14.55
N ASP A 198 -12.19 -5.80 -13.98
CA ASP A 198 -11.89 -4.51 -14.61
C ASP A 198 -10.55 -3.92 -14.13
N ILE A 199 -9.63 -4.78 -13.69
CA ILE A 199 -8.27 -4.40 -13.25
C ILE A 199 -7.25 -5.01 -14.20
N GLU A 200 -6.36 -4.17 -14.71
CA GLU A 200 -5.30 -4.55 -15.63
C GLU A 200 -3.92 -4.44 -14.96
N LEU A 201 -3.07 -5.44 -15.19
CA LEU A 201 -1.70 -5.49 -14.68
C LEU A 201 -0.69 -5.36 -15.83
N THR A 202 0.34 -4.57 -15.64
CA THR A 202 1.45 -4.42 -16.61
C THR A 202 2.80 -4.50 -15.89
N GLY A 203 3.79 -5.14 -16.50
CA GLY A 203 5.17 -5.24 -15.99
C GLY A 203 5.40 -6.33 -14.95
N VAL A 204 4.42 -7.18 -14.68
CA VAL A 204 4.52 -8.21 -13.62
C VAL A 204 5.61 -9.24 -13.93
N GLN A 205 5.63 -9.77 -15.16
CA GLN A 205 6.57 -10.85 -15.53
C GLN A 205 8.05 -10.43 -15.40
N ASP A 206 8.35 -9.18 -15.76
CA ASP A 206 9.71 -8.65 -15.63
C ASP A 206 10.11 -8.41 -14.16
N CYS A 207 9.11 -8.25 -13.28
CA CYS A 207 9.31 -7.99 -11.86
C CYS A 207 9.57 -9.27 -11.05
N LEU A 208 9.02 -10.44 -11.45
CA LEU A 208 9.14 -11.69 -10.70
C LEU A 208 10.58 -12.08 -10.35
N PRO A 209 11.56 -12.06 -11.28
CA PRO A 209 12.94 -12.43 -10.96
C PRO A 209 13.59 -11.52 -9.90
N VAL A 210 13.22 -10.23 -9.88
CA VAL A 210 13.73 -9.27 -8.89
C VAL A 210 13.24 -9.60 -7.48
N LEU A 211 12.03 -10.18 -7.38
CA LEU A 211 11.42 -10.61 -6.12
C LEU A 211 11.84 -12.02 -5.70
N GLY A 212 12.62 -12.72 -6.52
CA GLY A 212 13.01 -14.10 -6.30
C GLY A 212 11.88 -15.12 -6.50
N LEU A 213 10.96 -14.84 -7.43
CA LEU A 213 9.76 -15.61 -7.77
C LEU A 213 9.86 -16.22 -9.16
#